data_4a8d53c8646b97b14a63715dd6a7c8b2
#
_entry.id   4a8d53c8646b97b14a63715dd6a7c8b2
#
_cell.length_a   1.000
_cell.length_b   1.000
_cell.length_c   1.000
_cell.angle_alpha   90.00
_cell.angle_beta   90.00
_cell.angle_gamma   90.00
#
_symmetry.space_group_name_H-M   'P 1'
#
loop_
_entity.id
_entity.type
_entity.pdbx_description
1 polymer ?
#
loop_
_entity_poly.entity_id
_entity_poly.type
_entity_poly.pdbx_seq_one_letter_code
_entity_poly.pdbx_strand_id
1 'polypeptide(L)'
;MKLKSAAKINLALDVTGRRSDGYHEIESVFQTVGIYDEITVKLTESGIGLICESDGTFPCDDIPCDERNIAYKAARKFLDENGLEIGCRICIKKGIPSQAGMGGGSSNAAAVLFCLEKLTGKVFSSPEKIGADVSFFLCGGTAYVAGIGEKITKIADYSGKILVIAKGNEGVSTNEAYKAIDELENYSPLDIKNLVRAIEKKEDISKYIGNIFEKAVELSEVADIKRKMLASGAESACM
;
A
#
# COMPACT_ATOMS: atom_id res chain seq x y z
N MET A 1 -0.59 20.95 9.58
CA MET A 1 0.04 19.77 10.21
C MET A 1 0.97 19.12 9.21
N LYS A 2 2.12 18.57 9.65
CA LYS A 2 3.07 17.87 8.77
C LYS A 2 3.38 16.49 9.38
N LEU A 3 3.44 15.44 8.55
CA LEU A 3 3.81 14.08 8.96
C LEU A 3 4.45 13.30 7.81
N LYS A 4 5.06 12.17 8.12
CA LYS A 4 5.56 11.19 7.14
C LYS A 4 4.52 10.11 6.92
N SER A 5 4.30 9.76 5.67
CA SER A 5 3.37 8.75 5.19
C SER A 5 4.18 7.58 4.65
N ALA A 6 4.18 6.46 5.37
CA ALA A 6 5.03 5.31 5.07
C ALA A 6 4.54 4.51 3.85
N ALA A 7 5.45 3.91 3.11
CA ALA A 7 5.14 2.88 2.14
C ALA A 7 4.82 1.52 2.82
N LYS A 8 4.25 0.58 2.08
CA LYS A 8 4.11 -0.83 2.49
C LYS A 8 4.71 -1.78 1.47
N ILE A 9 5.00 -2.96 1.91
CA ILE A 9 5.21 -4.14 1.07
C ILE A 9 4.26 -5.25 1.50
N ASN A 10 4.12 -6.27 0.66
CA ASN A 10 3.53 -7.55 1.04
C ASN A 10 4.67 -8.51 1.40
N LEU A 11 4.70 -9.04 2.61
CA LEU A 11 5.62 -10.13 2.96
C LEU A 11 5.18 -11.42 2.26
N ALA A 12 3.87 -11.62 2.14
CA ALA A 12 3.28 -12.59 1.24
C ALA A 12 1.93 -12.08 0.75
N LEU A 13 1.55 -12.46 -0.47
CA LEU A 13 0.25 -12.12 -1.07
C LEU A 13 -0.27 -13.32 -1.84
N ASP A 14 -1.44 -13.79 -1.46
CA ASP A 14 -2.18 -14.84 -2.16
C ASP A 14 -3.55 -14.34 -2.61
N VAL A 15 -4.10 -14.96 -3.65
CA VAL A 15 -5.46 -14.75 -4.14
C VAL A 15 -6.25 -16.03 -3.85
N THR A 16 -7.23 -15.94 -2.97
CA THR A 16 -7.96 -17.11 -2.45
C THR A 16 -9.27 -17.38 -3.17
N GLY A 17 -9.72 -16.45 -4.01
CA GLY A 17 -10.95 -16.62 -4.77
C GLY A 17 -11.38 -15.36 -5.51
N ARG A 18 -12.45 -15.50 -6.31
CA ARG A 18 -13.09 -14.40 -7.02
C ARG A 18 -14.52 -14.24 -6.53
N ARG A 19 -14.90 -13.00 -6.25
CA ARG A 19 -16.23 -12.62 -5.78
C ARG A 19 -17.20 -12.43 -6.96
N SER A 20 -18.49 -12.52 -6.67
CA SER A 20 -19.55 -12.28 -7.66
C SER A 20 -19.61 -10.82 -8.17
N ASP A 21 -19.03 -9.88 -7.40
CA ASP A 21 -18.90 -8.47 -7.79
C ASP A 21 -17.67 -8.18 -8.68
N GLY A 22 -16.90 -9.23 -9.02
CA GLY A 22 -15.73 -9.17 -9.89
C GLY A 22 -14.41 -8.89 -9.16
N TYR A 23 -14.43 -8.56 -7.88
CA TYR A 23 -13.21 -8.43 -7.06
C TYR A 23 -12.64 -9.79 -6.67
N HIS A 24 -11.34 -9.80 -6.34
CA HIS A 24 -10.67 -10.99 -5.83
C HIS A 24 -10.52 -10.94 -4.31
N GLU A 25 -10.78 -12.07 -3.67
CA GLU A 25 -10.44 -12.26 -2.27
C GLU A 25 -8.93 -12.52 -2.17
N ILE A 26 -8.27 -11.79 -1.27
CA ILE A 26 -6.84 -11.95 -1.01
C ILE A 26 -6.59 -12.37 0.43
N GLU A 27 -5.47 -13.04 0.65
CA GLU A 27 -4.82 -13.16 1.95
C GLU A 27 -3.38 -12.64 1.82
N SER A 28 -2.97 -11.78 2.76
CA SER A 28 -1.65 -11.15 2.72
C SER A 28 -1.14 -10.80 4.11
N VAL A 29 0.15 -10.57 4.22
CA VAL A 29 0.75 -9.87 5.35
C VAL A 29 1.37 -8.58 4.85
N PHE A 30 0.78 -7.46 5.23
CA PHE A 30 1.30 -6.13 4.93
C PHE A 30 2.30 -5.68 6.00
N GLN A 31 3.36 -5.03 5.53
CA GLN A 31 4.40 -4.44 6.38
C GLN A 31 4.70 -3.01 5.95
N THR A 32 4.62 -2.05 6.87
CA THR A 32 5.14 -0.70 6.61
C THR A 32 6.66 -0.71 6.55
N VAL A 33 7.22 0.08 5.64
CA VAL A 33 8.67 0.18 5.43
C VAL A 33 9.17 1.61 5.56
N GLY A 34 10.47 1.78 5.73
CA GLY A 34 11.14 3.05 6.00
C GLY A 34 11.29 3.97 4.78
N ILE A 35 10.41 3.87 3.78
CA ILE A 35 10.30 4.78 2.63
C ILE A 35 9.06 5.62 2.82
N TYR A 36 9.15 6.94 2.65
CA TYR A 36 8.09 7.87 3.04
C TYR A 36 7.83 8.93 1.99
N ASP A 37 6.55 9.34 1.90
CA ASP A 37 6.19 10.67 1.41
C ASP A 37 6.07 11.62 2.62
N GLU A 38 6.28 12.91 2.43
CA GLU A 38 5.95 13.91 3.43
C GLU A 38 4.63 14.61 3.07
N ILE A 39 3.69 14.61 4.00
CA ILE A 39 2.37 15.20 3.82
C ILE A 39 2.24 16.44 4.69
N THR A 40 1.85 17.55 4.08
CA THR A 40 1.47 18.77 4.82
C THR A 40 0.02 19.10 4.51
N VAL A 41 -0.80 19.27 5.55
CA VAL A 41 -2.19 19.70 5.44
C VAL A 41 -2.38 21.00 6.24
N LYS A 42 -3.01 21.99 5.61
CA LYS A 42 -3.43 23.27 6.24
C LYS A 42 -4.90 23.48 5.92
N LEU A 43 -5.70 23.88 6.92
CA LEU A 43 -7.08 24.29 6.69
C LEU A 43 -7.09 25.66 5.97
N THR A 44 -8.12 25.86 5.16
CA THR A 44 -8.41 27.10 4.42
C THR A 44 -9.89 27.44 4.58
N GLU A 45 -10.29 28.64 4.20
CA GLU A 45 -11.68 29.06 4.27
C GLU A 45 -12.59 28.24 3.36
N SER A 46 -12.11 27.84 2.18
CA SER A 46 -12.90 27.06 1.23
C SER A 46 -12.00 26.31 0.23
N GLY A 47 -12.57 25.30 -0.46
CA GLY A 47 -11.94 24.58 -1.54
C GLY A 47 -10.85 23.61 -1.08
N ILE A 48 -10.44 22.72 -1.97
CA ILE A 48 -9.33 21.77 -1.76
C ILE A 48 -8.27 22.05 -2.80
N GLY A 49 -7.07 22.41 -2.34
CA GLY A 49 -5.88 22.55 -3.18
C GLY A 49 -4.91 21.41 -2.91
N LEU A 50 -4.35 20.82 -3.96
CA LEU A 50 -3.35 19.76 -3.87
C LEU A 50 -2.16 20.09 -4.78
N ILE A 51 -0.95 19.93 -4.26
CA ILE A 51 0.29 19.99 -5.01
C ILE A 51 1.15 18.77 -4.69
N CYS A 52 1.86 18.27 -5.71
CA CYS A 52 2.84 17.20 -5.57
C CYS A 52 4.21 17.74 -5.98
N GLU A 53 5.22 17.43 -5.19
CA GLU A 53 6.62 17.79 -5.43
C GLU A 53 7.48 16.55 -5.26
N SER A 54 8.54 16.39 -6.06
CA SER A 54 9.54 15.36 -5.85
C SER A 54 10.45 15.72 -4.67
N ASP A 55 10.88 14.73 -3.91
CA ASP A 55 11.98 14.91 -2.95
C ASP A 55 13.36 14.83 -3.60
N GLY A 56 13.40 14.60 -4.90
CA GLY A 56 14.61 14.41 -5.70
C GLY A 56 14.94 12.95 -6.00
N THR A 57 14.21 11.99 -5.41
CA THR A 57 14.46 10.56 -5.61
C THR A 57 13.72 10.02 -6.82
N PHE A 58 12.44 10.38 -6.96
CA PHE A 58 11.57 9.91 -8.05
C PHE A 58 10.81 11.07 -8.68
N PRO A 59 10.53 11.04 -10.00
CA PRO A 59 9.67 12.02 -10.65
C PRO A 59 8.22 11.87 -10.12
N CYS A 60 7.45 12.96 -10.18
CA CYS A 60 6.06 12.98 -9.76
C CYS A 60 5.12 13.70 -10.74
N ASP A 61 5.58 13.96 -11.96
CA ASP A 61 4.84 14.70 -12.98
C ASP A 61 3.59 13.97 -13.49
N ASP A 62 3.56 12.65 -13.33
CA ASP A 62 2.44 11.77 -13.66
C ASP A 62 1.35 11.73 -12.58
N ILE A 63 1.57 12.35 -11.42
CA ILE A 63 0.63 12.31 -10.29
C ILE A 63 -0.38 13.46 -10.44
N PRO A 64 -1.68 13.15 -10.59
CA PRO A 64 -2.69 14.19 -10.71
C PRO A 64 -2.81 15.02 -9.42
N CYS A 65 -2.91 16.33 -9.55
CA CYS A 65 -3.09 17.27 -8.45
C CYS A 65 -4.53 17.84 -8.37
N ASP A 66 -5.50 17.01 -8.72
CA ASP A 66 -6.93 17.31 -8.78
C ASP A 66 -7.78 16.18 -8.15
N GLU A 67 -9.09 16.18 -8.41
CA GLU A 67 -10.04 15.18 -7.89
C GLU A 67 -9.75 13.72 -8.30
N ARG A 68 -8.88 13.48 -9.26
CA ARG A 68 -8.42 12.12 -9.61
C ARG A 68 -7.49 11.55 -8.56
N ASN A 69 -6.81 12.40 -7.80
CA ASN A 69 -5.90 11.99 -6.73
C ASN A 69 -6.67 11.45 -5.52
N ILE A 70 -6.25 10.30 -5.01
CA ILE A 70 -6.91 9.64 -3.87
C ILE A 70 -6.80 10.46 -2.57
N ALA A 71 -5.73 11.23 -2.37
CA ALA A 71 -5.58 12.13 -1.22
C ALA A 71 -6.57 13.31 -1.29
N TYR A 72 -6.83 13.85 -2.49
CA TYR A 72 -7.88 14.83 -2.71
C TYR A 72 -9.27 14.24 -2.42
N LYS A 73 -9.55 13.03 -2.92
CA LYS A 73 -10.81 12.31 -2.65
C LYS A 73 -11.02 12.08 -1.16
N ALA A 74 -9.97 11.73 -0.43
CA ALA A 74 -10.01 11.55 1.01
C ALA A 74 -10.42 12.84 1.73
N ALA A 75 -9.80 13.97 1.37
CA ALA A 75 -10.15 15.27 1.94
C ALA A 75 -11.60 15.66 1.61
N ARG A 76 -12.03 15.51 0.36
CA ARG A 76 -13.40 15.81 -0.06
C ARG A 76 -14.42 15.02 0.74
N LYS A 77 -14.26 13.68 0.77
CA LYS A 77 -15.19 12.82 1.50
C LYS A 77 -15.20 13.11 3.01
N PHE A 78 -14.03 13.41 3.60
CA PHE A 78 -13.96 13.81 5.01
C PHE A 78 -14.77 15.08 5.30
N LEU A 79 -14.61 16.11 4.47
CA LEU A 79 -15.31 17.40 4.65
C LEU A 79 -16.82 17.22 4.44
N ASP A 80 -17.23 16.49 3.39
CA ASP A 80 -18.63 16.23 3.06
C ASP A 80 -19.33 15.40 4.15
N GLU A 81 -18.71 14.30 4.65
CA GLU A 81 -19.28 13.45 5.71
C GLU A 81 -19.49 14.23 7.01
N ASN A 82 -18.60 15.17 7.31
CA ASN A 82 -18.67 15.96 8.53
C ASN A 82 -19.42 17.28 8.38
N GLY A 83 -19.97 17.60 7.21
CA GLY A 83 -20.69 18.84 6.94
C GLY A 83 -19.85 20.11 7.17
N LEU A 84 -18.56 20.05 6.85
CA LEU A 84 -17.62 21.14 7.10
C LEU A 84 -17.56 22.08 5.88
N GLU A 85 -17.96 23.34 6.09
CA GLU A 85 -17.89 24.42 5.08
C GLU A 85 -16.50 25.11 5.05
N ILE A 86 -15.45 24.31 5.20
CA ILE A 86 -14.06 24.77 5.14
C ILE A 86 -13.34 24.07 3.98
N GLY A 87 -12.12 24.52 3.71
CA GLY A 87 -11.24 23.87 2.75
C GLY A 87 -9.93 23.37 3.36
N CYS A 88 -9.08 22.83 2.52
CA CYS A 88 -7.72 22.49 2.91
C CYS A 88 -6.73 22.60 1.74
N ARG A 89 -5.48 22.87 2.08
CA ARG A 89 -4.35 22.76 1.15
C ARG A 89 -3.49 21.58 1.54
N ILE A 90 -3.27 20.67 0.58
CA ILE A 90 -2.47 19.46 0.71
C ILE A 90 -1.20 19.65 -0.10
N CYS A 91 -0.04 19.40 0.51
CA CYS A 91 1.23 19.30 -0.18
C CYS A 91 1.81 17.91 0.06
N ILE A 92 2.13 17.21 -1.01
CA ILE A 92 2.73 15.87 -1.01
C ILE A 92 4.14 15.99 -1.56
N LYS A 93 5.15 15.76 -0.71
CA LYS A 93 6.53 15.62 -1.17
C LYS A 93 6.84 14.13 -1.33
N LYS A 94 7.02 13.70 -2.59
CA LYS A 94 7.13 12.29 -2.98
C LYS A 94 8.51 11.73 -2.74
N GLY A 95 8.60 10.64 -1.98
CA GLY A 95 9.76 9.78 -1.79
C GLY A 95 9.41 8.30 -1.99
N ILE A 96 8.09 7.97 -2.13
CA ILE A 96 7.62 6.63 -2.49
C ILE A 96 7.48 6.58 -4.01
N PRO A 97 8.09 5.59 -4.71
CA PRO A 97 7.97 5.48 -6.15
C PRO A 97 6.52 5.24 -6.60
N SER A 98 6.10 5.93 -7.67
CA SER A 98 4.80 5.74 -8.28
C SER A 98 4.69 4.36 -8.93
N GLN A 99 3.47 3.77 -8.94
CA GLN A 99 3.15 2.50 -9.62
C GLN A 99 4.07 1.32 -9.22
N ALA A 100 4.57 1.31 -7.98
CA ALA A 100 5.46 0.29 -7.46
C ALA A 100 4.78 -0.74 -6.53
N GLY A 101 3.44 -0.78 -6.46
CA GLY A 101 2.71 -1.66 -5.55
C GLY A 101 2.88 -1.32 -4.06
N MET A 102 3.57 -0.22 -3.73
CA MET A 102 3.94 0.17 -2.37
C MET A 102 2.88 0.99 -1.62
N GLY A 103 1.70 1.15 -2.19
CA GLY A 103 0.56 1.80 -1.54
C GLY A 103 0.71 3.31 -1.29
N GLY A 104 1.61 4.00 -2.00
CA GLY A 104 1.90 5.42 -1.75
C GLY A 104 0.68 6.33 -1.79
N GLY A 105 -0.21 6.15 -2.78
CA GLY A 105 -1.46 6.93 -2.86
C GLY A 105 -2.38 6.70 -1.65
N SER A 106 -2.61 5.45 -1.27
CA SER A 106 -3.45 5.09 -0.11
C SER A 106 -2.84 5.57 1.20
N SER A 107 -1.51 5.51 1.32
CA SER A 107 -0.78 6.07 2.46
C SER A 107 -0.97 7.59 2.56
N ASN A 108 -0.89 8.32 1.44
CA ASN A 108 -1.14 9.76 1.39
C ASN A 108 -2.57 10.11 1.79
N ALA A 109 -3.55 9.32 1.30
CA ALA A 109 -4.96 9.49 1.67
C ALA A 109 -5.18 9.29 3.17
N ALA A 110 -4.62 8.22 3.75
CA ALA A 110 -4.67 7.97 5.19
C ALA A 110 -4.03 9.10 6.01
N ALA A 111 -2.89 9.60 5.55
CA ALA A 111 -2.21 10.73 6.18
C ALA A 111 -3.04 12.01 6.15
N VAL A 112 -3.74 12.28 5.04
CA VAL A 112 -4.65 13.42 4.92
C VAL A 112 -5.84 13.27 5.86
N LEU A 113 -6.48 12.09 5.92
CA LEU A 113 -7.57 11.82 6.88
C LEU A 113 -7.09 12.06 8.31
N PHE A 114 -5.97 11.48 8.70
CA PHE A 114 -5.39 11.66 10.04
C PHE A 114 -5.13 13.15 10.35
N CYS A 115 -4.57 13.90 9.40
CA CYS A 115 -4.35 15.33 9.59
C CYS A 115 -5.65 16.09 9.79
N LEU A 116 -6.68 15.83 8.98
CA LEU A 116 -7.98 16.49 9.07
C LEU A 116 -8.68 16.14 10.39
N GLU A 117 -8.63 14.89 10.82
CA GLU A 117 -9.16 14.49 12.13
C GLU A 117 -8.51 15.26 13.28
N LYS A 118 -7.19 15.39 13.26
CA LYS A 118 -6.46 16.15 14.29
C LYS A 118 -6.70 17.65 14.24
N LEU A 119 -6.89 18.22 13.06
CA LEU A 119 -7.10 19.66 12.87
C LEU A 119 -8.52 20.10 13.15
N THR A 120 -9.51 19.23 12.95
CA THR A 120 -10.94 19.56 13.08
C THR A 120 -11.61 18.95 14.32
N GLY A 121 -10.98 17.93 14.93
CA GLY A 121 -11.60 17.14 16.01
C GLY A 121 -12.73 16.21 15.54
N LYS A 122 -12.92 16.08 14.23
CA LYS A 122 -13.92 15.18 13.62
C LYS A 122 -13.27 13.84 13.26
N VAL A 123 -14.07 12.82 12.99
CA VAL A 123 -13.62 11.46 12.63
C VAL A 123 -14.19 11.09 11.27
N PHE A 124 -13.46 10.29 10.51
CA PHE A 124 -13.93 9.68 9.27
C PHE A 124 -14.20 8.19 9.46
N SER A 125 -15.45 7.77 9.20
CA SER A 125 -15.93 6.44 9.62
C SER A 125 -15.61 5.30 8.64
N SER A 126 -15.31 5.60 7.37
CA SER A 126 -15.27 4.58 6.30
C SER A 126 -14.04 4.74 5.39
N PRO A 127 -12.81 4.60 5.93
CA PRO A 127 -11.57 4.78 5.16
C PRO A 127 -11.44 3.77 4.00
N GLU A 128 -12.01 2.57 4.11
CA GLU A 128 -12.05 1.56 3.06
C GLU A 128 -12.80 2.02 1.80
N LYS A 129 -13.73 2.95 1.93
CA LYS A 129 -14.44 3.58 0.78
C LYS A 129 -13.59 4.57 -0.01
N ILE A 130 -12.43 4.93 0.51
CA ILE A 130 -11.45 5.75 -0.21
C ILE A 130 -10.56 4.84 -1.07
N GLY A 131 -10.11 3.72 -0.50
CA GLY A 131 -9.31 2.70 -1.16
C GLY A 131 -9.00 1.57 -0.18
N ALA A 132 -8.85 0.35 -0.69
CA ALA A 132 -8.70 -0.87 0.12
C ALA A 132 -7.55 -0.76 1.16
N ASP A 133 -6.39 -0.26 0.72
CA ASP A 133 -5.21 -0.16 1.59
C ASP A 133 -5.26 1.02 2.59
N VAL A 134 -6.22 1.96 2.48
CA VAL A 134 -6.24 3.19 3.33
C VAL A 134 -6.36 2.83 4.80
N SER A 135 -7.22 1.87 5.12
CA SER A 135 -7.43 1.40 6.49
C SER A 135 -6.15 0.82 7.10
N PHE A 136 -5.33 0.10 6.31
CA PHE A 136 -4.04 -0.40 6.77
C PHE A 136 -3.09 0.74 7.17
N PHE A 137 -3.02 1.81 6.39
CA PHE A 137 -2.12 2.93 6.67
C PHE A 137 -2.54 3.78 7.88
N LEU A 138 -3.79 3.71 8.30
CA LEU A 138 -4.24 4.28 9.57
C LEU A 138 -3.78 3.46 10.77
N CYS A 139 -3.59 2.14 10.61
CA CYS A 139 -3.09 1.24 11.65
C CYS A 139 -1.56 1.17 11.65
N GLY A 140 -0.95 1.04 10.48
CA GLY A 140 0.48 0.85 10.28
C GLY A 140 1.06 -0.43 10.89
N GLY A 141 2.38 -0.58 10.80
CA GLY A 141 3.11 -1.73 11.37
C GLY A 141 2.99 -2.98 10.51
N THR A 142 2.69 -4.12 11.14
CA THR A 142 2.50 -5.42 10.50
C THR A 142 1.06 -5.87 10.70
N ALA A 143 0.39 -6.29 9.62
CA ALA A 143 -0.98 -6.76 9.70
C ALA A 143 -1.25 -7.92 8.74
N TYR A 144 -2.05 -8.88 9.19
CA TYR A 144 -2.76 -9.81 8.32
C TYR A 144 -3.91 -9.07 7.65
N VAL A 145 -4.02 -9.24 6.34
CA VAL A 145 -4.99 -8.54 5.50
C VAL A 145 -5.75 -9.57 4.68
N ALA A 146 -7.08 -9.43 4.65
CA ALA A 146 -7.97 -10.32 3.92
C ALA A 146 -9.10 -9.53 3.24
N GLY A 147 -10.03 -10.24 2.59
CA GLY A 147 -11.09 -9.65 1.79
C GLY A 147 -10.52 -9.10 0.48
N ILE A 148 -10.92 -7.91 0.07
CA ILE A 148 -10.31 -7.18 -1.06
C ILE A 148 -9.15 -6.27 -0.60
N GLY A 149 -8.69 -6.41 0.67
CA GLY A 149 -7.68 -5.59 1.32
C GLY A 149 -8.20 -4.77 2.51
N GLU A 150 -9.50 -4.83 2.80
CA GLU A 150 -10.19 -4.03 3.83
C GLU A 150 -10.23 -4.70 5.20
N LYS A 151 -10.10 -6.02 5.27
CA LYS A 151 -10.14 -6.77 6.54
C LYS A 151 -8.74 -6.83 7.15
N ILE A 152 -8.49 -5.98 8.11
CA ILE A 152 -7.16 -5.81 8.70
C ILE A 152 -7.15 -6.32 10.13
N THR A 153 -6.23 -7.24 10.40
CA THR A 153 -5.95 -7.76 11.74
C THR A 153 -4.50 -7.45 12.09
N LYS A 154 -4.29 -6.59 13.07
CA LYS A 154 -2.93 -6.29 13.54
C LYS A 154 -2.32 -7.53 14.17
N ILE A 155 -1.08 -7.84 13.81
CA ILE A 155 -0.30 -8.95 14.34
C ILE A 155 0.97 -8.44 15.02
N ALA A 156 1.83 -9.34 15.51
CA ALA A 156 3.10 -8.95 16.10
C ALA A 156 3.97 -8.16 15.11
N ASP A 157 4.67 -7.15 15.62
CA ASP A 157 5.49 -6.29 14.77
C ASP A 157 6.68 -7.05 14.17
N TYR A 158 6.81 -7.02 12.85
CA TYR A 158 7.97 -7.48 12.10
C TYR A 158 8.92 -6.31 11.80
N SER A 159 9.41 -5.67 12.86
CA SER A 159 10.28 -4.49 12.79
C SER A 159 11.77 -4.85 12.99
N GLY A 160 12.64 -3.89 12.70
CA GLY A 160 14.10 -4.04 12.88
C GLY A 160 14.76 -4.94 11.83
N LYS A 161 14.07 -5.26 10.73
CA LYS A 161 14.61 -6.05 9.61
C LYS A 161 15.13 -5.13 8.50
N ILE A 162 16.19 -5.57 7.82
CA ILE A 162 16.71 -4.88 6.63
C ILE A 162 16.00 -5.47 5.42
N LEU A 163 15.32 -4.59 4.68
CA LEU A 163 14.62 -4.94 3.45
C LEU A 163 15.25 -4.19 2.29
N VAL A 164 15.61 -4.89 1.24
CA VAL A 164 16.09 -4.30 -0.02
C VAL A 164 14.95 -4.31 -1.02
N ILE A 165 14.61 -3.15 -1.52
CA ILE A 165 13.55 -2.96 -2.52
C ILE A 165 14.20 -2.54 -3.83
N ALA A 166 13.93 -3.28 -4.89
CA ALA A 166 14.35 -2.94 -6.24
C ALA A 166 13.12 -2.85 -7.14
N LYS A 167 13.04 -1.77 -7.93
CA LYS A 167 12.02 -1.58 -8.95
C LYS A 167 12.68 -1.62 -10.32
N GLY A 168 12.23 -2.56 -11.15
CA GLY A 168 12.62 -2.62 -12.56
C GLY A 168 11.88 -1.59 -13.41
N ASN A 169 12.18 -1.61 -14.72
CA ASN A 169 11.50 -0.78 -15.71
C ASN A 169 10.20 -1.43 -16.19
N GLU A 170 10.15 -2.76 -16.18
CA GLU A 170 8.95 -3.51 -16.52
C GLU A 170 7.90 -3.36 -15.41
N GLY A 171 6.64 -3.35 -15.80
CA GLY A 171 5.51 -3.29 -14.88
C GLY A 171 4.28 -3.95 -15.50
N VAL A 172 3.43 -4.47 -14.65
CA VAL A 172 2.12 -4.99 -15.03
C VAL A 172 1.04 -4.19 -14.33
N SER A 173 -0.02 -3.87 -15.04
CA SER A 173 -1.16 -3.23 -14.39
C SER A 173 -1.86 -4.22 -13.45
N THR A 174 -2.42 -3.70 -12.36
CA THR A 174 -3.17 -4.53 -11.40
C THR A 174 -4.27 -5.34 -12.09
N ASN A 175 -4.98 -4.74 -13.06
CA ASN A 175 -6.04 -5.42 -13.79
C ASN A 175 -5.51 -6.59 -14.65
N GLU A 176 -4.38 -6.41 -15.31
CA GLU A 176 -3.74 -7.49 -16.10
C GLU A 176 -3.23 -8.60 -15.20
N ALA A 177 -2.62 -8.26 -14.07
CA ALA A 177 -2.15 -9.24 -13.09
C ALA A 177 -3.30 -10.11 -12.55
N TYR A 178 -4.45 -9.53 -12.19
CA TYR A 178 -5.61 -10.29 -11.74
C TYR A 178 -6.25 -11.13 -12.85
N LYS A 179 -6.28 -10.65 -14.09
CA LYS A 179 -6.73 -11.48 -15.24
C LYS A 179 -5.82 -12.69 -15.43
N ALA A 180 -4.51 -12.51 -15.31
CA ALA A 180 -3.57 -13.62 -15.41
C ALA A 180 -3.76 -14.64 -14.27
N ILE A 181 -4.14 -14.19 -13.06
CA ILE A 181 -4.54 -15.08 -11.95
C ILE A 181 -5.78 -15.90 -12.31
N ASP A 182 -6.78 -15.28 -12.94
CA ASP A 182 -8.02 -15.99 -13.35
C ASP A 182 -7.76 -17.11 -14.38
N GLU A 183 -6.66 -17.01 -15.12
CA GLU A 183 -6.24 -18.00 -16.14
C GLU A 183 -5.32 -19.10 -15.57
N LEU A 184 -4.86 -18.96 -14.30
CA LEU A 184 -4.00 -19.96 -13.67
C LEU A 184 -4.77 -21.24 -13.32
N GLU A 185 -4.31 -22.34 -13.86
CA GLU A 185 -4.77 -23.69 -13.48
C GLU A 185 -3.80 -24.32 -12.47
N ASN A 186 -4.34 -24.89 -11.38
CA ASN A 186 -3.60 -25.76 -10.44
C ASN A 186 -2.35 -25.14 -9.79
N TYR A 187 -2.49 -23.98 -9.14
CA TYR A 187 -1.40 -23.45 -8.31
C TYR A 187 -1.56 -23.86 -6.83
N SER A 188 -0.41 -24.01 -6.16
CA SER A 188 -0.40 -24.21 -4.72
C SER A 188 -0.52 -22.86 -4.01
N PRO A 189 -1.50 -22.70 -3.10
CA PRO A 189 -1.65 -21.46 -2.33
C PRO A 189 -0.43 -21.22 -1.44
N LEU A 190 -0.21 -19.95 -1.09
CA LEU A 190 0.82 -19.58 -0.14
C LEU A 190 0.34 -19.85 1.31
N ASP A 191 1.28 -20.20 2.18
CA ASP A 191 0.97 -20.54 3.56
C ASP A 191 1.01 -19.28 4.46
N ILE A 192 0.04 -18.38 4.25
CA ILE A 192 -0.08 -17.12 4.98
C ILE A 192 -0.28 -17.35 6.49
N LYS A 193 -1.01 -18.41 6.87
CA LYS A 193 -1.27 -18.72 8.28
C LYS A 193 0.00 -19.08 9.05
N ASN A 194 0.88 -19.86 8.45
CA ASN A 194 2.16 -20.16 9.07
C ASN A 194 3.14 -18.98 8.99
N LEU A 195 3.05 -18.10 8.00
CA LEU A 195 3.77 -16.83 8.00
C LEU A 195 3.40 -15.99 9.23
N VAL A 196 2.10 -15.78 9.47
CA VAL A 196 1.62 -15.04 10.66
C VAL A 196 2.13 -15.67 11.94
N ARG A 197 2.01 -16.99 12.08
CA ARG A 197 2.50 -17.73 13.25
C ARG A 197 4.01 -17.59 13.45
N ALA A 198 4.80 -17.64 12.37
CA ALA A 198 6.24 -17.48 12.45
C ALA A 198 6.63 -16.06 12.91
N ILE A 199 5.93 -15.02 12.41
CA ILE A 199 6.10 -13.64 12.86
C ILE A 199 5.79 -13.52 14.36
N GLU A 200 4.66 -14.05 14.82
CA GLU A 200 4.24 -14.02 16.23
C GLU A 200 5.25 -14.71 17.16
N LYS A 201 5.85 -15.80 16.68
CA LYS A 201 6.87 -16.55 17.43
C LYS A 201 8.30 -16.04 17.24
N LYS A 202 8.51 -15.04 16.38
CA LYS A 202 9.84 -14.52 16.00
C LYS A 202 10.73 -15.60 15.37
N GLU A 203 10.14 -16.54 14.65
CA GLU A 203 10.81 -17.58 13.88
C GLU A 203 11.22 -17.02 12.48
N ASP A 204 12.04 -17.79 11.78
CA ASP A 204 12.40 -17.49 10.39
C ASP A 204 11.17 -17.56 9.48
N ILE A 205 10.96 -16.50 8.68
CA ILE A 205 9.84 -16.38 7.75
C ILE A 205 10.23 -16.61 6.29
N SER A 206 11.50 -16.79 5.98
CA SER A 206 12.05 -16.81 4.61
C SER A 206 11.33 -17.76 3.68
N LYS A 207 10.93 -18.93 4.17
CA LYS A 207 10.20 -19.95 3.41
C LYS A 207 8.71 -19.66 3.14
N TYR A 208 8.16 -18.66 3.80
CA TYR A 208 6.76 -18.25 3.66
C TYR A 208 6.57 -16.98 2.84
N ILE A 209 7.68 -16.28 2.52
CA ILE A 209 7.66 -15.08 1.69
C ILE A 209 7.34 -15.46 0.25
N GLY A 210 6.41 -14.74 -0.37
CA GLY A 210 6.03 -14.99 -1.75
C GLY A 210 4.90 -14.11 -2.25
N ASN A 211 4.72 -14.11 -3.56
CA ASN A 211 3.64 -13.40 -4.22
C ASN A 211 3.04 -14.27 -5.33
N ILE A 212 1.75 -14.53 -5.25
CA ILE A 212 1.06 -15.39 -6.22
C ILE A 212 1.16 -14.85 -7.65
N PHE A 213 1.26 -13.52 -7.81
CA PHE A 213 1.41 -12.90 -9.13
C PHE A 213 2.68 -13.36 -9.87
N GLU A 214 3.72 -13.80 -9.16
CA GLU A 214 4.91 -14.40 -9.79
C GLU A 214 4.63 -15.67 -10.57
N LYS A 215 3.51 -16.35 -10.28
CA LYS A 215 3.08 -17.55 -11.01
C LYS A 215 2.20 -17.21 -12.20
N ALA A 216 1.55 -16.05 -12.18
CA ALA A 216 0.62 -15.61 -13.21
C ALA A 216 1.26 -14.69 -14.24
N VAL A 217 2.26 -13.92 -13.83
CA VAL A 217 2.90 -12.91 -14.68
C VAL A 217 4.39 -13.18 -14.76
N GLU A 218 4.86 -13.44 -15.97
CA GLU A 218 6.28 -13.65 -16.24
C GLU A 218 6.96 -12.31 -16.54
N LEU A 219 7.77 -11.82 -15.59
CA LEU A 219 8.61 -10.63 -15.73
C LEU A 219 10.08 -11.05 -15.64
N SER A 220 10.77 -11.05 -16.76
CA SER A 220 12.16 -11.52 -16.84
C SER A 220 13.10 -10.68 -15.97
N GLU A 221 12.87 -9.37 -15.92
CA GLU A 221 13.64 -8.44 -15.08
C GLU A 221 13.46 -8.74 -13.59
N VAL A 222 12.25 -9.08 -13.13
CA VAL A 222 11.98 -9.45 -11.74
C VAL A 222 12.71 -10.74 -11.37
N ALA A 223 12.66 -11.76 -12.24
CA ALA A 223 13.38 -13.02 -12.02
C ALA A 223 14.90 -12.81 -11.89
N ASP A 224 15.48 -11.96 -12.74
CA ASP A 224 16.90 -11.60 -12.72
C ASP A 224 17.29 -10.83 -11.45
N ILE A 225 16.46 -9.86 -11.01
CA ILE A 225 16.69 -9.09 -9.78
C ILE A 225 16.67 -10.04 -8.58
N LYS A 226 15.67 -10.91 -8.46
CA LYS A 226 15.55 -11.88 -7.36
C LYS A 226 16.78 -12.81 -7.31
N ARG A 227 17.21 -13.34 -8.45
CA ARG A 227 18.41 -14.19 -8.53
C ARG A 227 19.65 -13.44 -8.03
N LYS A 228 19.83 -12.18 -8.42
CA LYS A 228 20.96 -11.34 -7.96
C LYS A 228 20.89 -11.06 -6.47
N MET A 229 19.69 -10.76 -5.92
CA MET A 229 19.49 -10.57 -4.48
C MET A 229 19.90 -11.81 -3.68
N LEU A 230 19.40 -12.98 -4.07
CA LEU A 230 19.73 -14.25 -3.41
C LEU A 230 21.24 -14.57 -3.51
N ALA A 231 21.85 -14.38 -4.69
CA ALA A 231 23.29 -14.55 -4.88
C ALA A 231 24.14 -13.57 -4.04
N SER A 232 23.56 -12.42 -3.67
CA SER A 232 24.19 -11.41 -2.81
C SER A 232 23.93 -11.61 -1.32
N GLY A 233 23.28 -12.71 -0.92
CA GLY A 233 23.08 -13.09 0.49
C GLY A 233 21.71 -12.70 1.07
N ALA A 234 20.72 -12.35 0.25
CA ALA A 234 19.35 -12.20 0.74
C ALA A 234 18.81 -13.57 1.20
N GLU A 235 18.17 -13.61 2.38
CA GLU A 235 17.57 -14.82 2.94
C GLU A 235 16.35 -15.29 2.12
N SER A 236 15.64 -14.34 1.52
CA SER A 236 14.51 -14.58 0.62
C SER A 236 14.32 -13.39 -0.32
N ALA A 237 13.66 -13.61 -1.47
CA ALA A 237 13.30 -12.57 -2.42
C ALA A 237 11.99 -12.91 -3.12
N CYS A 238 11.05 -11.98 -3.18
CA CYS A 238 9.79 -12.08 -3.92
C CYS A 238 9.45 -10.78 -4.64
N MET A 239 8.47 -10.85 -5.55
CA MET A 239 7.90 -9.68 -6.19
C MET A 239 7.05 -8.87 -5.21
#